data_2741254e9ff9f68243fbf24697b07eae
#
_entry.id   2741254e9ff9f68243fbf24697b07eae
#
_cell.length_a   1.000
_cell.length_b   1.000
_cell.length_c   1.000
_cell.angle_alpha   90.00
_cell.angle_beta   90.00
_cell.angle_gamma   90.00
#
_symmetry.space_group_name_H-M   'P 1'
#
loop_
_entity.id
_entity.type
_entity.pdbx_description
1 polymer ?
#
loop_
_entity_poly.entity_id
_entity_poly.type
_entity_poly.pdbx_seq_one_letter_code
_entity_poly.pdbx_strand_id
1 'polypeptide(L)'
;MNNFNLHTPTRILFGKGAIAGLREQIPHDARVLITYGGGSVKKTGVLDQVLDALKGMDVLEFGGIEPNPAYETLMNAVKLVREQKVTFLLAVGGGSVLDGTKFIAAAANYPENIDPWHILQTGGKEIKSAIPMGCVLTLPATGSESNAGAVISRKTTGDKQAFHSAHVQPVFAVLDPVYTYTLPPRQVANGVVDAFVHTVEQYVTKSVDAKIQDRFAEGILLTLIEDGPKALKEPENYDVRANVMWAATQALNGLIGAGVPQDWATHMLGHELTAMHGLDHAQTLAIVLPALWNEKRETKRAKLLQYAERVWNITEGSDDERIDAAIAATRNFFEQLGVPTHLSDYGLDGSSIPALLKKLEEHGMTQLGENHDITLDVSRRIYEAAR
;
A
#
# COMPACT_ATOMS: atom_id res chain seq x y z
N MET A 1 -19.97 -0.93 16.62
CA MET A 1 -18.51 -0.83 16.50
C MET A 1 -17.87 -1.99 17.23
N ASN A 2 -16.97 -2.73 16.57
CA ASN A 2 -16.31 -3.90 17.16
C ASN A 2 -15.25 -3.47 18.20
N ASN A 3 -14.82 -4.39 19.06
CA ASN A 3 -13.69 -4.13 19.94
C ASN A 3 -12.39 -4.00 19.16
N PHE A 4 -11.52 -3.13 19.62
CA PHE A 4 -10.21 -2.96 18.98
C PHE A 4 -9.14 -2.55 19.98
N ASN A 5 -7.88 -2.80 19.61
CA ASN A 5 -6.69 -2.30 20.27
C ASN A 5 -5.89 -1.53 19.22
N LEU A 6 -5.71 -0.24 19.43
CA LEU A 6 -5.03 0.64 18.48
C LEU A 6 -3.72 1.13 19.08
N HIS A 7 -2.63 0.87 18.36
CA HIS A 7 -1.31 1.36 18.70
C HIS A 7 -0.62 1.84 17.42
N THR A 8 -0.32 3.11 17.34
CA THR A 8 0.33 3.75 16.18
C THR A 8 1.67 4.36 16.60
N PRO A 9 2.73 3.53 16.75
CA PRO A 9 3.99 3.97 17.36
C PRO A 9 4.85 4.86 16.45
N THR A 10 4.57 4.94 15.15
CA THR A 10 5.39 5.70 14.22
C THR A 10 5.32 7.19 14.49
N ARG A 11 6.46 7.81 14.77
CA ARG A 11 6.56 9.26 14.86
C ARG A 11 6.56 9.87 13.46
N ILE A 12 5.66 10.78 13.20
CA ILE A 12 5.56 11.47 11.91
C ILE A 12 6.26 12.81 11.99
N LEU A 13 7.26 13.04 11.13
CA LEU A 13 7.90 14.32 10.90
C LEU A 13 7.38 14.84 9.56
N PHE A 14 6.37 15.69 9.59
CA PHE A 14 5.66 16.15 8.40
C PHE A 14 5.98 17.62 8.10
N GLY A 15 6.27 17.90 6.83
CA GLY A 15 6.35 19.24 6.31
C GLY A 15 7.64 19.51 5.54
N LYS A 16 7.66 20.68 4.91
CA LYS A 16 8.82 21.16 4.15
C LYS A 16 10.03 21.28 5.06
N GLY A 17 11.14 20.63 4.67
CA GLY A 17 12.36 20.65 5.45
C GLY A 17 12.38 19.71 6.65
N ALA A 18 11.39 18.83 6.79
CA ALA A 18 11.30 17.86 7.91
C ALA A 18 12.53 16.98 8.06
N ILE A 19 13.34 16.82 7.02
CA ILE A 19 14.62 16.07 7.06
C ILE A 19 15.57 16.61 8.15
N ALA A 20 15.43 17.87 8.56
CA ALA A 20 16.26 18.46 9.63
C ALA A 20 16.11 17.71 10.96
N GLY A 21 14.99 17.04 11.19
CA GLY A 21 14.75 16.25 12.40
C GLY A 21 15.21 14.79 12.31
N LEU A 22 15.75 14.34 11.17
CA LEU A 22 16.07 12.94 10.92
C LEU A 22 17.09 12.38 11.91
N ARG A 23 18.20 13.09 12.11
CA ARG A 23 19.32 12.60 12.92
C ARG A 23 18.91 12.26 14.35
N GLU A 24 18.03 13.09 14.94
CA GLU A 24 17.57 12.91 16.32
C GLU A 24 16.73 11.64 16.51
N GLN A 25 16.23 11.06 15.42
CA GLN A 25 15.39 9.87 15.47
C GLN A 25 16.19 8.57 15.48
N ILE A 26 17.47 8.62 15.14
CA ILE A 26 18.33 7.45 15.02
C ILE A 26 19.31 7.43 16.18
N PRO A 27 19.51 6.26 16.85
CA PRO A 27 20.54 6.15 17.89
C PRO A 27 21.90 6.60 17.34
N HIS A 28 22.61 7.44 18.09
CA HIS A 28 23.86 8.06 17.62
C HIS A 28 25.00 7.06 17.40
N ASP A 29 24.95 5.91 18.05
CA ASP A 29 25.92 4.82 17.92
C ASP A 29 25.48 3.75 16.91
N ALA A 30 24.37 3.98 16.18
CA ALA A 30 23.87 3.02 15.22
C ALA A 30 24.79 2.88 14.00
N ARG A 31 24.90 1.64 13.50
CA ARG A 31 25.37 1.38 12.15
C ARG A 31 24.15 1.32 11.25
N VAL A 32 24.00 2.32 10.38
CA VAL A 32 22.80 2.54 9.56
C VAL A 32 23.01 1.96 8.16
N LEU A 33 22.05 1.19 7.68
CA LEU A 33 21.95 0.85 6.26
C LEU A 33 20.82 1.67 5.63
N ILE A 34 21.17 2.54 4.69
CA ILE A 34 20.20 3.25 3.87
C ILE A 34 19.82 2.34 2.71
N THR A 35 18.53 2.09 2.55
CA THR A 35 17.98 1.31 1.43
C THR A 35 17.24 2.23 0.47
N TYR A 36 17.34 1.96 -0.83
CA TYR A 36 16.62 2.73 -1.85
C TYR A 36 16.41 1.89 -3.13
N GLY A 37 15.68 2.44 -4.07
CA GLY A 37 15.31 1.75 -5.31
C GLY A 37 16.32 1.93 -6.43
N GLY A 38 15.83 2.20 -7.64
CA GLY A 38 16.62 2.25 -8.86
C GLY A 38 17.46 3.52 -9.06
N GLY A 39 17.52 4.42 -8.08
CA GLY A 39 18.39 5.60 -8.14
C GLY A 39 17.69 6.94 -8.33
N SER A 40 16.35 6.99 -8.37
CA SER A 40 15.62 8.26 -8.46
C SER A 40 15.94 9.21 -7.31
N VAL A 41 16.14 8.69 -6.10
CA VAL A 41 16.51 9.48 -4.91
C VAL A 41 17.90 10.14 -5.05
N LYS A 42 18.78 9.58 -5.86
CA LYS A 42 20.06 10.21 -6.21
C LYS A 42 19.86 11.39 -7.14
N LYS A 43 19.07 11.18 -8.21
CA LYS A 43 18.80 12.21 -9.24
C LYS A 43 18.06 13.41 -8.66
N THR A 44 17.13 13.20 -7.74
CA THR A 44 16.33 14.27 -7.15
C THR A 44 17.04 15.00 -6.00
N GLY A 45 18.19 14.49 -5.54
CA GLY A 45 18.94 15.05 -4.44
C GLY A 45 18.45 14.65 -3.05
N VAL A 46 17.41 13.82 -2.93
CA VAL A 46 16.90 13.37 -1.63
C VAL A 46 17.94 12.55 -0.87
N LEU A 47 18.63 11.64 -1.56
CA LEU A 47 19.68 10.83 -0.91
C LEU A 47 20.81 11.73 -0.37
N ASP A 48 21.21 12.76 -1.10
CA ASP A 48 22.23 13.71 -0.65
C ASP A 48 21.80 14.44 0.61
N GLN A 49 20.53 14.84 0.69
CA GLN A 49 19.97 15.48 1.89
C GLN A 49 19.95 14.52 3.09
N VAL A 50 19.66 13.24 2.85
CA VAL A 50 19.72 12.20 3.90
C VAL A 50 21.15 12.03 4.39
N LEU A 51 22.10 11.89 3.48
CA LEU A 51 23.52 11.72 3.84
C LEU A 51 24.06 12.93 4.59
N ASP A 52 23.68 14.14 4.19
CA ASP A 52 24.01 15.36 4.90
C ASP A 52 23.46 15.39 6.33
N ALA A 53 22.21 14.98 6.50
CA ALA A 53 21.57 14.93 7.82
C ALA A 53 22.24 13.90 8.74
N LEU A 54 22.84 12.85 8.17
CA LEU A 54 23.51 11.78 8.92
C LEU A 54 25.02 11.92 8.94
N LYS A 55 25.57 13.07 8.56
CA LYS A 55 27.00 13.33 8.53
C LYS A 55 27.65 13.04 9.88
N GLY A 56 28.71 12.23 9.86
CA GLY A 56 29.41 11.81 11.08
C GLY A 56 28.87 10.51 11.69
N MET A 57 27.78 9.95 11.18
CA MET A 57 27.29 8.63 11.56
C MET A 57 27.91 7.54 10.67
N ASP A 58 27.90 6.30 11.19
CA ASP A 58 28.36 5.12 10.45
C ASP A 58 27.25 4.64 9.52
N VAL A 59 27.38 4.92 8.23
CA VAL A 59 26.33 4.74 7.22
C VAL A 59 26.82 3.85 6.08
N LEU A 60 26.03 2.83 5.73
CA LEU A 60 26.18 1.99 4.55
C LEU A 60 24.96 2.22 3.62
N GLU A 61 25.09 1.82 2.36
CA GLU A 61 24.01 1.96 1.37
C GLU A 61 23.74 0.63 0.66
N PHE A 62 22.47 0.39 0.35
CA PHE A 62 22.02 -0.69 -0.50
C PHE A 62 20.94 -0.17 -1.44
N GLY A 63 21.24 -0.09 -2.73
CA GLY A 63 20.31 0.32 -3.78
C GLY A 63 19.83 -0.85 -4.62
N GLY A 64 18.88 -0.58 -5.50
CA GLY A 64 18.38 -1.55 -6.46
C GLY A 64 17.13 -2.32 -6.02
N ILE A 65 16.44 -1.88 -4.97
CA ILE A 65 15.14 -2.48 -4.62
C ILE A 65 14.13 -2.09 -5.70
N GLU A 66 13.68 -3.08 -6.46
CA GLU A 66 12.76 -2.87 -7.57
C GLU A 66 11.31 -2.64 -7.13
N PRO A 67 10.46 -2.05 -7.99
CA PRO A 67 9.02 -2.08 -7.78
C PRO A 67 8.55 -3.53 -7.60
N ASN A 68 7.58 -3.76 -6.70
CA ASN A 68 7.21 -5.11 -6.26
C ASN A 68 8.46 -5.84 -5.73
N PRO A 69 8.98 -5.44 -4.56
CA PRO A 69 10.32 -5.82 -4.12
C PRO A 69 10.51 -7.33 -4.11
N ALA A 70 11.58 -7.78 -4.75
CA ALA A 70 11.84 -9.20 -4.98
C ALA A 70 12.67 -9.81 -3.85
N TYR A 71 12.21 -10.94 -3.34
CA TYR A 71 12.90 -11.75 -2.35
C TYR A 71 14.38 -11.96 -2.71
N GLU A 72 14.67 -12.27 -3.96
CA GLU A 72 16.01 -12.56 -4.45
C GLU A 72 16.95 -11.37 -4.26
N THR A 73 16.49 -10.16 -4.55
CA THR A 73 17.24 -8.92 -4.34
C THR A 73 17.40 -8.62 -2.85
N LEU A 74 16.32 -8.77 -2.09
CA LEU A 74 16.31 -8.45 -0.66
C LEU A 74 17.23 -9.37 0.14
N MET A 75 17.39 -10.63 -0.27
CA MET A 75 18.31 -11.55 0.41
C MET A 75 19.78 -11.11 0.31
N ASN A 76 20.15 -10.38 -0.76
CA ASN A 76 21.49 -9.77 -0.84
C ASN A 76 21.67 -8.72 0.26
N ALA A 77 20.63 -7.92 0.54
CA ALA A 77 20.68 -6.95 1.63
C ALA A 77 20.70 -7.62 2.99
N VAL A 78 19.96 -8.72 3.19
CA VAL A 78 19.98 -9.50 4.43
C VAL A 78 21.39 -10.00 4.73
N LYS A 79 22.07 -10.50 3.71
CA LYS A 79 23.47 -10.94 3.84
C LYS A 79 24.38 -9.78 4.28
N LEU A 80 24.25 -8.62 3.63
CA LEU A 80 25.01 -7.42 3.96
C LEU A 80 24.77 -6.99 5.41
N VAL A 81 23.50 -6.95 5.82
CA VAL A 81 23.11 -6.57 7.18
C VAL A 81 23.78 -7.47 8.23
N ARG A 82 23.75 -8.79 7.99
CA ARG A 82 24.35 -9.78 8.89
C ARG A 82 25.88 -9.65 8.94
N GLU A 83 26.53 -9.55 7.78
CA GLU A 83 28.00 -9.44 7.67
C GLU A 83 28.52 -8.16 8.29
N GLN A 84 27.84 -7.04 8.04
CA GLN A 84 28.26 -5.71 8.51
C GLN A 84 27.71 -5.34 9.89
N LYS A 85 26.91 -6.20 10.49
CA LYS A 85 26.30 -5.98 11.83
C LYS A 85 25.52 -4.66 11.89
N VAL A 86 24.69 -4.41 10.89
CA VAL A 86 23.81 -3.25 10.83
C VAL A 86 22.81 -3.29 11.98
N THR A 87 22.61 -2.14 12.63
CA THR A 87 21.73 -2.02 13.82
C THR A 87 20.50 -1.16 13.58
N PHE A 88 20.45 -0.44 12.45
CA PHE A 88 19.31 0.40 12.08
C PHE A 88 19.16 0.45 10.57
N LEU A 89 17.91 0.37 10.08
CA LEU A 89 17.60 0.48 8.65
C LEU A 89 16.87 1.79 8.39
N LEU A 90 17.29 2.49 7.34
CA LEU A 90 16.63 3.71 6.89
C LEU A 90 16.20 3.54 5.43
N ALA A 91 14.90 3.37 5.21
CA ALA A 91 14.32 3.26 3.87
C ALA A 91 14.11 4.64 3.28
N VAL A 92 14.66 4.90 2.09
CA VAL A 92 14.49 6.16 1.38
C VAL A 92 13.85 5.87 0.03
N GLY A 93 12.55 6.13 -0.08
CA GLY A 93 11.81 5.79 -1.30
C GLY A 93 10.31 5.71 -1.12
N GLY A 94 9.67 4.98 -2.01
CA GLY A 94 8.24 4.68 -1.95
C GLY A 94 7.94 3.35 -1.24
N GLY A 95 6.70 2.90 -1.36
CA GLY A 95 6.21 1.70 -0.66
C GLY A 95 7.02 0.44 -0.93
N SER A 96 7.50 0.24 -2.14
CA SER A 96 8.31 -0.95 -2.48
C SER A 96 9.62 -0.99 -1.71
N VAL A 97 10.29 0.16 -1.56
CA VAL A 97 11.52 0.27 -0.77
C VAL A 97 11.22 0.02 0.71
N LEU A 98 10.13 0.61 1.21
CA LEU A 98 9.72 0.44 2.60
C LEU A 98 9.34 -1.01 2.90
N ASP A 99 8.54 -1.62 2.06
CA ASP A 99 8.14 -3.03 2.20
C ASP A 99 9.36 -3.96 2.16
N GLY A 100 10.25 -3.74 1.19
CA GLY A 100 11.49 -4.50 1.09
C GLY A 100 12.35 -4.35 2.34
N THR A 101 12.42 -3.16 2.89
CA THR A 101 13.21 -2.90 4.12
C THR A 101 12.60 -3.56 5.34
N LYS A 102 11.27 -3.61 5.45
CA LYS A 102 10.58 -4.38 6.49
C LYS A 102 10.94 -5.87 6.44
N PHE A 103 10.97 -6.43 5.23
CA PHE A 103 11.42 -7.82 5.06
C PHE A 103 12.89 -7.99 5.48
N ILE A 104 13.78 -7.11 5.06
CA ILE A 104 15.20 -7.15 5.45
C ILE A 104 15.32 -7.11 6.99
N ALA A 105 14.57 -6.23 7.64
CA ALA A 105 14.57 -6.07 9.08
C ALA A 105 14.20 -7.36 9.82
N ALA A 106 13.17 -8.03 9.38
CA ALA A 106 12.70 -9.30 9.96
C ALA A 106 13.62 -10.47 9.59
N ALA A 107 14.00 -10.58 8.33
CA ALA A 107 14.79 -11.68 7.81
C ALA A 107 16.20 -11.71 8.41
N ALA A 108 16.81 -10.55 8.67
CA ALA A 108 18.14 -10.48 9.26
C ALA A 108 18.21 -11.09 10.68
N ASN A 109 17.10 -11.03 11.41
CA ASN A 109 16.97 -11.62 12.76
C ASN A 109 16.28 -13.00 12.74
N TYR A 110 15.91 -13.49 11.57
CA TYR A 110 15.28 -14.81 11.43
C TYR A 110 16.34 -15.92 11.62
N PRO A 111 15.94 -17.12 12.10
CA PRO A 111 16.89 -18.22 12.23
C PRO A 111 17.62 -18.53 10.92
N GLU A 112 18.95 -18.64 10.97
CA GLU A 112 19.78 -18.83 9.76
C GLU A 112 19.54 -20.17 9.06
N ASN A 113 19.02 -21.15 9.79
CA ASN A 113 18.70 -22.47 9.24
C ASN A 113 17.30 -22.57 8.61
N ILE A 114 16.55 -21.47 8.58
CA ILE A 114 15.21 -21.40 7.96
C ILE A 114 15.25 -20.43 6.79
N ASP A 115 14.71 -20.83 5.64
CA ASP A 115 14.53 -19.91 4.50
C ASP A 115 13.61 -18.76 4.94
N PRO A 116 14.06 -17.50 4.87
CA PRO A 116 13.21 -16.36 5.27
C PRO A 116 11.92 -16.19 4.48
N TRP A 117 11.72 -16.86 3.34
CA TRP A 117 10.42 -16.90 2.69
C TRP A 117 9.33 -17.48 3.60
N HIS A 118 9.71 -18.25 4.59
CA HIS A 118 8.82 -18.73 5.64
C HIS A 118 8.05 -17.59 6.35
N ILE A 119 8.63 -16.38 6.41
CA ILE A 119 7.95 -15.19 6.93
C ILE A 119 6.64 -14.96 6.16
N LEU A 120 6.68 -15.06 4.82
CA LEU A 120 5.51 -14.86 3.96
C LEU A 120 4.51 -16.03 4.09
N GLN A 121 5.03 -17.24 4.15
CA GLN A 121 4.20 -18.45 4.29
C GLN A 121 3.39 -18.46 5.59
N THR A 122 3.95 -17.87 6.65
CA THR A 122 3.31 -17.79 7.98
C THR A 122 2.63 -16.45 8.23
N GLY A 123 2.60 -15.55 7.24
CA GLY A 123 1.99 -14.23 7.36
C GLY A 123 2.64 -13.32 8.40
N GLY A 124 3.90 -13.58 8.75
CA GLY A 124 4.66 -12.81 9.74
C GLY A 124 4.51 -13.28 11.18
N LYS A 125 3.69 -14.30 11.45
CA LYS A 125 3.38 -14.75 12.81
C LYS A 125 4.59 -15.29 13.57
N GLU A 126 5.60 -15.79 12.87
CA GLU A 126 6.79 -16.38 13.47
C GLU A 126 7.95 -15.38 13.65
N ILE A 127 7.75 -14.11 13.31
CA ILE A 127 8.75 -13.07 13.56
C ILE A 127 8.80 -12.79 15.07
N LYS A 128 9.99 -12.96 15.64
CA LYS A 128 10.23 -12.73 17.08
C LYS A 128 10.87 -11.37 17.35
N SER A 129 11.63 -10.86 16.41
CA SER A 129 12.28 -9.55 16.48
C SER A 129 12.64 -9.07 15.08
N ALA A 130 12.92 -7.79 14.96
CA ALA A 130 13.40 -7.18 13.73
C ALA A 130 14.36 -6.04 14.05
N ILE A 131 15.22 -5.71 13.09
CA ILE A 131 16.09 -4.55 13.23
C ILE A 131 15.18 -3.30 13.17
N PRO A 132 15.35 -2.33 14.08
CA PRO A 132 14.57 -1.08 14.03
C PRO A 132 14.77 -0.36 12.71
N MET A 133 13.69 0.23 12.21
CA MET A 133 13.75 1.00 10.97
C MET A 133 12.97 2.30 11.06
N GLY A 134 13.43 3.28 10.29
CA GLY A 134 12.70 4.49 9.95
C GLY A 134 12.66 4.68 8.45
N CYS A 135 11.99 5.72 8.00
CA CYS A 135 11.89 5.99 6.57
C CYS A 135 11.83 7.47 6.22
N VAL A 136 12.22 7.76 5.00
CA VAL A 136 12.03 9.04 4.31
C VAL A 136 11.18 8.73 3.07
N LEU A 137 9.92 9.14 3.10
CA LEU A 137 8.95 8.80 2.07
C LEU A 137 9.09 9.72 0.86
N THR A 138 9.15 9.17 -0.33
CA THR A 138 9.21 9.94 -1.57
C THR A 138 7.99 9.75 -2.47
N LEU A 139 7.18 8.70 -2.23
CA LEU A 139 5.99 8.40 -3.02
C LEU A 139 4.86 7.98 -2.09
N PRO A 140 3.85 8.85 -1.87
CA PRO A 140 2.70 8.51 -1.04
C PRO A 140 1.74 7.58 -1.80
N ALA A 141 1.47 6.44 -1.23
CA ALA A 141 0.56 5.43 -1.80
C ALA A 141 0.14 4.41 -0.74
N THR A 142 1.08 3.58 -0.30
CA THR A 142 0.83 2.34 0.45
C THR A 142 0.57 2.54 1.93
N GLY A 143 0.91 3.69 2.50
CA GLY A 143 0.90 3.89 3.94
C GLY A 143 1.97 3.08 4.69
N SER A 144 2.89 2.42 4.00
CA SER A 144 3.93 1.56 4.59
C SER A 144 4.80 2.31 5.59
N GLU A 145 4.91 3.62 5.47
CA GLU A 145 5.63 4.49 6.40
C GLU A 145 5.06 4.49 7.81
N SER A 146 3.80 4.08 7.99
CA SER A 146 3.12 4.11 9.29
C SER A 146 2.21 2.91 9.51
N ASN A 147 2.62 1.74 9.04
CA ASN A 147 1.92 0.48 9.31
C ASN A 147 2.90 -0.68 9.48
N ALA A 148 2.37 -1.84 9.80
CA ALA A 148 3.14 -3.03 10.13
C ALA A 148 3.11 -4.11 9.04
N GLY A 149 2.59 -3.78 7.85
CA GLY A 149 2.47 -4.72 6.73
C GLY A 149 3.51 -4.51 5.66
N ALA A 150 3.78 -5.55 4.90
CA ALA A 150 4.63 -5.49 3.71
C ALA A 150 4.22 -6.58 2.71
N VAL A 151 4.43 -6.32 1.42
CA VAL A 151 4.14 -7.26 0.35
C VAL A 151 5.43 -7.52 -0.44
N ILE A 152 5.80 -8.78 -0.57
CA ILE A 152 7.05 -9.22 -1.19
C ILE A 152 6.75 -10.15 -2.34
N SER A 153 7.46 -9.96 -3.44
CA SER A 153 7.40 -10.84 -4.61
C SER A 153 8.54 -11.86 -4.60
N ARG A 154 8.27 -13.08 -5.06
CA ARG A 154 9.31 -14.07 -5.32
C ARG A 154 9.29 -14.41 -6.80
N LYS A 155 10.30 -13.97 -7.54
CA LYS A 155 10.32 -14.09 -9.01
C LYS A 155 10.45 -15.53 -9.47
N THR A 156 11.24 -16.34 -8.76
CA THR A 156 11.47 -17.75 -9.14
C THR A 156 10.21 -18.61 -9.07
N THR A 157 9.23 -18.23 -8.25
CA THR A 157 7.98 -18.98 -8.09
C THR A 157 6.76 -18.24 -8.61
N GLY A 158 6.91 -16.97 -9.01
CA GLY A 158 5.79 -16.13 -9.46
C GLY A 158 4.78 -15.80 -8.36
N ASP A 159 5.26 -15.68 -7.12
CA ASP A 159 4.41 -15.38 -5.96
C ASP A 159 4.53 -13.92 -5.56
N LYS A 160 3.42 -13.34 -5.08
CA LYS A 160 3.37 -12.05 -4.42
C LYS A 160 2.47 -12.20 -3.20
N GLN A 161 3.06 -12.09 -2.01
CA GLN A 161 2.39 -12.36 -0.75
C GLN A 161 2.66 -11.28 0.29
N ALA A 162 1.73 -11.13 1.23
CA ALA A 162 1.82 -10.17 2.31
C ALA A 162 2.23 -10.83 3.62
N PHE A 163 2.90 -10.05 4.48
CA PHE A 163 3.07 -10.40 5.88
C PHE A 163 2.81 -9.17 6.76
N HIS A 164 2.56 -9.41 8.02
CA HIS A 164 2.27 -8.38 9.00
C HIS A 164 2.93 -8.71 10.33
N SER A 165 3.62 -7.74 10.92
CA SER A 165 4.21 -7.87 12.24
C SER A 165 4.46 -6.50 12.86
N ALA A 166 4.08 -6.32 14.12
CA ALA A 166 4.37 -5.10 14.86
C ALA A 166 5.88 -4.79 14.93
N HIS A 167 6.72 -5.83 14.84
CA HIS A 167 8.19 -5.69 14.89
C HIS A 167 8.78 -4.90 13.71
N VAL A 168 8.06 -4.83 12.56
CA VAL A 168 8.56 -4.15 11.36
C VAL A 168 7.91 -2.79 11.12
N GLN A 169 7.07 -2.32 12.02
CA GLN A 169 6.49 -0.97 11.88
C GLN A 169 7.60 0.08 12.05
N PRO A 170 7.71 1.05 11.13
CA PRO A 170 8.73 2.10 11.26
C PRO A 170 8.59 2.88 12.56
N VAL A 171 9.72 3.18 13.20
CA VAL A 171 9.72 3.97 14.45
C VAL A 171 9.51 5.46 14.16
N PHE A 172 9.86 5.91 12.96
CA PHE A 172 9.55 7.25 12.48
C PHE A 172 9.41 7.27 10.96
N ALA A 173 8.78 8.32 10.46
CA ALA A 173 8.67 8.60 9.04
C ALA A 173 8.84 10.10 8.78
N VAL A 174 9.71 10.45 7.84
CA VAL A 174 9.87 11.81 7.35
C VAL A 174 9.01 11.97 6.10
N LEU A 175 8.04 12.87 6.15
CA LEU A 175 7.07 13.15 5.11
C LEU A 175 7.19 14.59 4.66
N ASP A 176 8.01 14.85 3.65
CA ASP A 176 8.14 16.18 3.05
C ASP A 176 7.41 16.20 1.69
N PRO A 177 6.29 16.93 1.58
CA PRO A 177 5.55 17.01 0.32
C PRO A 177 6.38 17.49 -0.88
N VAL A 178 7.42 18.29 -0.64
CA VAL A 178 8.31 18.79 -1.71
C VAL A 178 9.02 17.62 -2.41
N TYR A 179 9.32 16.53 -1.70
CA TYR A 179 9.96 15.35 -2.28
C TYR A 179 9.09 14.63 -3.34
N THR A 180 7.81 14.94 -3.39
CA THR A 180 6.87 14.35 -4.35
C THR A 180 6.75 15.15 -5.65
N TYR A 181 7.30 16.36 -5.72
CA TYR A 181 7.12 17.27 -6.87
C TYR A 181 7.63 16.68 -8.19
N THR A 182 8.67 15.87 -8.13
CA THR A 182 9.34 15.30 -9.30
C THR A 182 8.81 13.92 -9.71
N LEU A 183 7.80 13.40 -9.03
CA LEU A 183 7.21 12.11 -9.39
C LEU A 183 6.58 12.15 -10.78
N PRO A 184 6.81 11.13 -11.63
CA PRO A 184 6.07 11.00 -12.88
C PRO A 184 4.56 10.97 -12.64
N PRO A 185 3.74 11.51 -13.55
CA PRO A 185 2.27 11.50 -13.43
C PRO A 185 1.69 10.11 -13.17
N ARG A 186 2.23 9.07 -13.80
CA ARG A 186 1.81 7.68 -13.59
C ARG A 186 1.92 7.26 -12.13
N GLN A 187 3.03 7.59 -11.47
CA GLN A 187 3.24 7.23 -10.07
C GLN A 187 2.33 8.02 -9.14
N VAL A 188 2.09 9.29 -9.43
CA VAL A 188 1.14 10.11 -8.66
C VAL A 188 -0.26 9.53 -8.75
N ALA A 189 -0.73 9.23 -9.97
CA ALA A 189 -2.04 8.62 -10.21
C ALA A 189 -2.16 7.27 -9.50
N ASN A 190 -1.17 6.40 -9.63
CA ASN A 190 -1.13 5.11 -8.96
C ASN A 190 -1.22 5.26 -7.44
N GLY A 191 -0.53 6.24 -6.87
CA GLY A 191 -0.57 6.50 -5.43
C GLY A 191 -1.96 6.93 -4.94
N VAL A 192 -2.62 7.78 -5.70
CA VAL A 192 -3.99 8.24 -5.38
C VAL A 192 -4.97 7.07 -5.44
N VAL A 193 -4.90 6.25 -6.50
CA VAL A 193 -5.76 5.06 -6.65
C VAL A 193 -5.53 4.07 -5.51
N ASP A 194 -4.28 3.78 -5.17
CA ASP A 194 -3.94 2.86 -4.08
C ASP A 194 -4.51 3.34 -2.74
N ALA A 195 -4.28 4.59 -2.39
CA ALA A 195 -4.83 5.18 -1.16
C ALA A 195 -6.36 5.18 -1.15
N PHE A 196 -6.99 5.44 -2.28
CA PHE A 196 -8.45 5.38 -2.43
C PHE A 196 -8.97 3.97 -2.15
N VAL A 197 -8.35 2.96 -2.76
CA VAL A 197 -8.78 1.56 -2.59
C VAL A 197 -8.51 1.07 -1.17
N HIS A 198 -7.37 1.41 -0.57
CA HIS A 198 -7.13 1.14 0.86
C HIS A 198 -8.28 1.64 1.72
N THR A 199 -8.72 2.86 1.48
CA THR A 199 -9.79 3.48 2.26
C THR A 199 -11.10 2.74 2.09
N VAL A 200 -11.52 2.47 0.85
CA VAL A 200 -12.82 1.82 0.61
C VAL A 200 -12.85 0.36 1.07
N GLU A 201 -11.72 -0.34 1.08
CA GLU A 201 -11.67 -1.71 1.59
C GLU A 201 -11.88 -1.80 3.12
N GLN A 202 -11.71 -0.69 3.82
CA GLN A 202 -11.99 -0.55 5.24
C GLN A 202 -13.32 0.17 5.51
N TYR A 203 -13.94 0.73 4.49
CA TYR A 203 -15.15 1.56 4.60
C TYR A 203 -16.37 0.89 3.96
N VAL A 204 -16.27 0.41 2.71
CA VAL A 204 -17.38 -0.22 1.99
C VAL A 204 -17.44 -1.71 2.35
N THR A 205 -17.89 -1.98 3.57
CA THR A 205 -18.04 -3.31 4.14
C THR A 205 -19.43 -3.42 4.79
N LYS A 206 -19.66 -4.39 5.67
CA LYS A 206 -20.92 -4.42 6.40
C LYS A 206 -20.94 -3.37 7.52
N SER A 207 -22.08 -2.75 7.74
CA SER A 207 -22.22 -1.67 8.71
C SER A 207 -22.17 -2.19 10.16
N VAL A 208 -21.43 -1.47 11.02
CA VAL A 208 -21.32 -1.73 12.47
C VAL A 208 -21.51 -0.45 13.29
N ASP A 209 -22.11 0.58 12.68
CA ASP A 209 -22.36 1.89 13.32
C ASP A 209 -21.08 2.52 13.91
N ALA A 210 -20.01 2.55 13.10
CA ALA A 210 -18.74 3.17 13.48
C ALA A 210 -18.62 4.56 12.84
N LYS A 211 -19.33 5.54 13.43
CA LYS A 211 -19.50 6.88 12.82
C LYS A 211 -18.19 7.63 12.63
N ILE A 212 -17.28 7.58 13.60
CA ILE A 212 -15.99 8.29 13.51
C ILE A 212 -15.15 7.70 12.39
N GLN A 213 -15.02 6.37 12.33
CA GLN A 213 -14.28 5.71 11.25
C GLN A 213 -14.88 6.00 9.88
N ASP A 214 -16.21 6.00 9.78
CA ASP A 214 -16.90 6.34 8.53
C ASP A 214 -16.57 7.76 8.09
N ARG A 215 -16.63 8.74 9.00
CA ARG A 215 -16.33 10.13 8.67
C ARG A 215 -14.86 10.37 8.33
N PHE A 216 -13.95 9.70 9.02
CA PHE A 216 -12.53 9.74 8.66
C PHE A 216 -12.29 9.17 7.26
N ALA A 217 -12.88 8.02 6.96
CA ALA A 217 -12.77 7.41 5.63
C ALA A 217 -13.37 8.31 4.55
N GLU A 218 -14.54 8.87 4.79
CA GLU A 218 -15.20 9.82 3.87
C GLU A 218 -14.35 11.06 3.64
N GLY A 219 -13.73 11.59 4.70
CA GLY A 219 -12.82 12.73 4.60
C GLY A 219 -11.59 12.44 3.74
N ILE A 220 -11.00 11.24 3.89
CA ILE A 220 -9.87 10.80 3.06
C ILE A 220 -10.29 10.69 1.59
N LEU A 221 -11.43 10.05 1.32
CA LEU A 221 -11.95 9.87 -0.05
C LEU A 221 -12.23 11.21 -0.72
N LEU A 222 -12.92 12.12 -0.02
CA LEU A 222 -13.21 13.45 -0.55
C LEU A 222 -11.93 14.24 -0.86
N THR A 223 -10.93 14.15 0.01
CA THR A 223 -9.64 14.81 -0.20
C THR A 223 -8.92 14.25 -1.44
N LEU A 224 -8.90 12.93 -1.61
CA LEU A 224 -8.29 12.29 -2.78
C LEU A 224 -9.01 12.63 -4.07
N ILE A 225 -10.34 12.71 -4.05
CA ILE A 225 -11.15 13.09 -5.20
C ILE A 225 -10.89 14.55 -5.60
N GLU A 226 -10.80 15.44 -4.63
CA GLU A 226 -10.54 16.85 -4.85
C GLU A 226 -9.09 17.13 -5.29
N ASP A 227 -8.12 16.60 -4.56
CA ASP A 227 -6.71 16.96 -4.74
C ASP A 227 -5.93 15.98 -5.63
N GLY A 228 -6.40 14.75 -5.85
CA GLY A 228 -5.73 13.81 -6.73
C GLY A 228 -5.54 14.34 -8.15
N PRO A 229 -6.62 14.79 -8.83
CA PRO A 229 -6.49 15.40 -10.15
C PRO A 229 -5.66 16.68 -10.14
N LYS A 230 -5.77 17.49 -9.08
CA LYS A 230 -4.98 18.72 -8.94
C LYS A 230 -3.48 18.43 -8.82
N ALA A 231 -3.10 17.34 -8.15
CA ALA A 231 -1.69 16.94 -8.04
C ALA A 231 -1.07 16.62 -9.41
N LEU A 232 -1.87 16.15 -10.37
CA LEU A 232 -1.41 15.92 -11.74
C LEU A 232 -1.28 17.22 -12.55
N LYS A 233 -2.18 18.17 -12.32
CA LYS A 233 -2.21 19.47 -13.03
C LYS A 233 -1.25 20.49 -12.44
N GLU A 234 -1.06 20.46 -11.14
CA GLU A 234 -0.27 21.41 -10.36
C GLU A 234 0.76 20.67 -9.50
N PRO A 235 1.76 20.02 -10.13
CA PRO A 235 2.66 19.11 -9.40
C PRO A 235 3.51 19.79 -8.31
N GLU A 236 3.66 21.11 -8.35
CA GLU A 236 4.42 21.88 -7.35
C GLU A 236 3.52 22.67 -6.41
N ASN A 237 2.21 22.40 -6.38
CA ASN A 237 1.30 22.98 -5.40
C ASN A 237 1.48 22.26 -4.05
N TYR A 238 2.14 22.92 -3.10
CA TYR A 238 2.48 22.32 -1.82
C TYR A 238 1.25 21.82 -1.07
N ASP A 239 0.20 22.62 -0.95
CA ASP A 239 -0.99 22.25 -0.17
C ASP A 239 -1.67 21.03 -0.77
N VAL A 240 -1.76 20.95 -2.09
CA VAL A 240 -2.33 19.78 -2.80
C VAL A 240 -1.47 18.53 -2.53
N ARG A 241 -0.15 18.65 -2.70
CA ARG A 241 0.75 17.51 -2.47
C ARG A 241 0.77 17.08 -0.99
N ALA A 242 0.68 18.03 -0.07
CA ALA A 242 0.60 17.77 1.37
C ALA A 242 -0.67 17.00 1.73
N ASN A 243 -1.82 17.42 1.19
CA ASN A 243 -3.09 16.75 1.44
C ASN A 243 -3.12 15.33 0.86
N VAL A 244 -2.61 15.13 -0.35
CA VAL A 244 -2.50 13.79 -0.95
C VAL A 244 -1.58 12.89 -0.11
N MET A 245 -0.42 13.40 0.29
CA MET A 245 0.53 12.64 1.12
C MET A 245 -0.08 12.23 2.45
N TRP A 246 -0.72 13.16 3.15
CA TRP A 246 -1.32 12.86 4.46
C TRP A 246 -2.52 11.93 4.34
N ALA A 247 -3.35 12.11 3.30
CA ALA A 247 -4.46 11.20 3.00
C ALA A 247 -3.97 9.76 2.78
N ALA A 248 -2.90 9.58 2.02
CA ALA A 248 -2.34 8.25 1.75
C ALA A 248 -1.82 7.57 3.03
N THR A 249 -1.18 8.32 3.93
CA THR A 249 -0.75 7.79 5.22
C THR A 249 -1.95 7.39 6.07
N GLN A 250 -2.96 8.24 6.17
CA GLN A 250 -4.17 7.99 6.97
C GLN A 250 -5.01 6.83 6.41
N ALA A 251 -4.94 6.59 5.11
CA ALA A 251 -5.69 5.52 4.46
C ALA A 251 -5.31 4.12 4.96
N LEU A 252 -4.07 3.94 5.44
CA LEU A 252 -3.61 2.61 5.89
C LEU A 252 -2.62 2.67 7.06
N ASN A 253 -2.89 3.50 8.05
CA ASN A 253 -2.10 3.52 9.30
C ASN A 253 -2.79 2.78 10.46
N GLY A 254 -3.90 2.10 10.19
CA GLY A 254 -4.66 1.35 11.20
C GLY A 254 -5.82 2.11 11.82
N LEU A 255 -5.90 3.43 11.66
CA LEU A 255 -6.91 4.25 12.34
C LEU A 255 -8.32 3.98 11.82
N ILE A 256 -8.54 4.10 10.52
CA ILE A 256 -9.88 3.97 9.94
C ILE A 256 -10.39 2.53 9.94
N GLY A 257 -9.49 1.55 10.04
CA GLY A 257 -9.84 0.13 10.14
C GLY A 257 -10.14 -0.34 11.55
N ALA A 258 -9.89 0.50 12.57
CA ALA A 258 -10.09 0.12 13.95
C ALA A 258 -11.59 -0.04 14.27
N GLY A 259 -11.98 -1.22 14.75
CA GLY A 259 -13.35 -1.52 15.17
C GLY A 259 -14.35 -1.69 14.03
N VAL A 260 -13.90 -1.87 12.79
CA VAL A 260 -14.76 -2.10 11.62
C VAL A 260 -14.37 -3.38 10.89
N PRO A 261 -15.30 -4.02 10.18
CA PRO A 261 -14.95 -5.10 9.24
C PRO A 261 -14.11 -4.56 8.09
N GLN A 262 -13.14 -5.36 7.64
CA GLN A 262 -12.26 -5.02 6.53
C GLN A 262 -12.33 -6.08 5.44
N ASP A 263 -12.33 -5.67 4.16
CA ASP A 263 -12.49 -6.58 3.03
C ASP A 263 -11.14 -7.18 2.57
N TRP A 264 -10.33 -6.38 1.93
CA TRP A 264 -9.02 -6.73 1.33
C TRP A 264 -9.07 -7.66 0.11
N ALA A 265 -10.24 -8.12 -0.31
CA ALA A 265 -10.35 -9.03 -1.45
C ALA A 265 -9.85 -8.39 -2.76
N THR A 266 -10.09 -7.09 -2.96
CA THR A 266 -9.57 -6.38 -4.14
C THR A 266 -8.04 -6.47 -4.20
N HIS A 267 -7.36 -6.26 -3.08
CA HIS A 267 -5.90 -6.38 -3.01
C HIS A 267 -5.43 -7.80 -3.26
N MET A 268 -6.07 -8.80 -2.69
CA MET A 268 -5.65 -10.20 -2.86
C MET A 268 -5.82 -10.67 -4.31
N LEU A 269 -6.93 -10.34 -4.93
CA LEU A 269 -7.15 -10.62 -6.36
C LEU A 269 -6.17 -9.84 -7.26
N GLY A 270 -5.89 -8.60 -6.90
CA GLY A 270 -4.94 -7.75 -7.62
C GLY A 270 -3.50 -8.26 -7.55
N HIS A 271 -3.07 -8.81 -6.40
CA HIS A 271 -1.71 -9.35 -6.25
C HIS A 271 -1.42 -10.45 -7.28
N GLU A 272 -2.38 -11.32 -7.55
CA GLU A 272 -2.21 -12.38 -8.55
C GLU A 272 -2.08 -11.81 -9.97
N LEU A 273 -2.81 -10.76 -10.29
CA LEU A 273 -2.67 -10.06 -11.57
C LEU A 273 -1.29 -9.42 -11.73
N THR A 274 -0.77 -8.80 -10.68
CA THR A 274 0.60 -8.25 -10.70
C THR A 274 1.63 -9.35 -10.88
N ALA A 275 1.53 -10.42 -10.10
CA ALA A 275 2.48 -11.53 -10.15
C ALA A 275 2.52 -12.20 -11.53
N MET A 276 1.37 -12.36 -12.17
CA MET A 276 1.26 -13.06 -13.44
C MET A 276 1.55 -12.17 -14.66
N HIS A 277 1.12 -10.93 -14.63
CA HIS A 277 1.13 -10.05 -15.81
C HIS A 277 2.03 -8.83 -15.68
N GLY A 278 2.61 -8.59 -14.50
CA GLY A 278 3.51 -7.45 -14.29
C GLY A 278 2.82 -6.10 -14.28
N LEU A 279 1.50 -6.05 -14.07
CA LEU A 279 0.77 -4.79 -13.96
C LEU A 279 1.19 -4.05 -12.69
N ASP A 280 1.11 -2.72 -12.73
CA ASP A 280 1.30 -1.89 -11.54
C ASP A 280 0.24 -2.28 -10.49
N HIS A 281 0.62 -2.22 -9.23
CA HIS A 281 -0.28 -2.55 -8.13
C HIS A 281 -1.61 -1.80 -8.23
N ALA A 282 -1.58 -0.47 -8.37
CA ALA A 282 -2.79 0.35 -8.47
C ALA A 282 -3.64 0.03 -9.71
N GLN A 283 -3.02 -0.35 -10.83
CA GLN A 283 -3.74 -0.76 -12.03
C GLN A 283 -4.63 -1.97 -11.75
N THR A 284 -4.10 -2.95 -11.02
CA THR A 284 -4.87 -4.15 -10.65
C THR A 284 -6.06 -3.83 -9.75
N LEU A 285 -5.88 -2.88 -8.84
CA LEU A 285 -6.94 -2.42 -7.93
C LEU A 285 -8.06 -1.72 -8.71
N ALA A 286 -7.70 -0.86 -9.66
CA ALA A 286 -8.66 -0.16 -10.50
C ALA A 286 -9.47 -1.12 -11.38
N ILE A 287 -8.87 -2.21 -11.81
CA ILE A 287 -9.52 -3.27 -12.59
C ILE A 287 -10.51 -4.05 -11.71
N VAL A 288 -10.08 -4.49 -10.54
CA VAL A 288 -10.83 -5.45 -9.71
C VAL A 288 -11.97 -4.79 -8.94
N LEU A 289 -11.73 -3.61 -8.35
CA LEU A 289 -12.68 -3.00 -7.40
C LEU A 289 -14.10 -2.81 -7.96
N PRO A 290 -14.32 -2.23 -9.15
CA PRO A 290 -15.68 -2.03 -9.66
C PRO A 290 -16.42 -3.36 -9.90
N ALA A 291 -15.72 -4.37 -10.40
CA ALA A 291 -16.27 -5.69 -10.64
C ALA A 291 -16.63 -6.40 -9.33
N LEU A 292 -15.77 -6.31 -8.34
CA LEU A 292 -16.00 -6.88 -7.01
C LEU A 292 -17.22 -6.23 -6.35
N TRP A 293 -17.33 -4.91 -6.38
CA TRP A 293 -18.47 -4.21 -5.82
C TRP A 293 -19.78 -4.61 -6.48
N ASN A 294 -19.76 -4.78 -7.80
CA ASN A 294 -20.95 -5.23 -8.52
C ASN A 294 -21.35 -6.65 -8.11
N GLU A 295 -20.40 -7.57 -8.02
CA GLU A 295 -20.64 -8.96 -7.59
C GLU A 295 -21.14 -9.03 -6.14
N LYS A 296 -20.64 -8.17 -5.26
CA LYS A 296 -20.95 -8.18 -3.84
C LYS A 296 -21.94 -7.08 -3.42
N ARG A 297 -22.68 -6.49 -4.38
CA ARG A 297 -23.56 -5.34 -4.10
C ARG A 297 -24.61 -5.59 -3.03
N GLU A 298 -25.13 -6.82 -2.94
CA GLU A 298 -26.18 -7.12 -1.96
C GLU A 298 -25.63 -7.10 -0.51
N THR A 299 -24.48 -7.68 -0.29
CA THR A 299 -23.88 -7.71 1.07
C THR A 299 -23.28 -6.35 1.46
N LYS A 300 -22.94 -5.51 0.48
CA LYS A 300 -22.37 -4.18 0.68
C LYS A 300 -23.39 -3.05 0.48
N ARG A 301 -24.65 -3.37 0.25
CA ARG A 301 -25.71 -2.42 -0.15
C ARG A 301 -25.77 -1.19 0.73
N ALA A 302 -25.86 -1.36 2.06
CA ALA A 302 -25.99 -0.23 2.98
C ALA A 302 -24.81 0.75 2.88
N LYS A 303 -23.58 0.24 2.81
CA LYS A 303 -22.38 1.08 2.72
C LYS A 303 -22.17 1.64 1.32
N LEU A 304 -22.54 0.92 0.27
CA LEU A 304 -22.51 1.46 -1.08
C LEU A 304 -23.47 2.64 -1.24
N LEU A 305 -24.66 2.57 -0.64
CA LEU A 305 -25.60 3.70 -0.63
C LEU A 305 -25.10 4.88 0.18
N GLN A 306 -24.50 4.62 1.34
CA GLN A 306 -23.85 5.66 2.14
C GLN A 306 -22.70 6.32 1.38
N TYR A 307 -21.86 5.53 0.74
CA TYR A 307 -20.76 5.99 -0.11
C TYR A 307 -21.27 6.84 -1.28
N ALA A 308 -22.31 6.38 -1.97
CA ALA A 308 -22.92 7.13 -3.07
C ALA A 308 -23.38 8.53 -2.62
N GLU A 309 -24.07 8.61 -1.48
CA GLU A 309 -24.58 9.88 -0.96
C GLU A 309 -23.46 10.79 -0.42
N ARG A 310 -22.63 10.26 0.48
CA ARG A 310 -21.68 11.09 1.25
C ARG A 310 -20.41 11.44 0.49
N VAL A 311 -19.98 10.60 -0.44
CA VAL A 311 -18.75 10.81 -1.21
C VAL A 311 -19.06 11.43 -2.57
N TRP A 312 -20.09 10.98 -3.25
CA TRP A 312 -20.42 11.41 -4.62
C TRP A 312 -21.65 12.30 -4.73
N ASN A 313 -22.32 12.56 -3.61
CA ASN A 313 -23.57 13.35 -3.59
C ASN A 313 -24.66 12.78 -4.54
N ILE A 314 -24.73 11.46 -4.65
CA ILE A 314 -25.73 10.75 -5.45
C ILE A 314 -26.91 10.43 -4.55
N THR A 315 -28.03 11.16 -4.76
CA THR A 315 -29.23 11.10 -3.91
C THR A 315 -30.50 10.72 -4.65
N GLU A 316 -30.48 10.72 -5.97
CA GLU A 316 -31.66 10.50 -6.82
C GLU A 316 -31.64 9.10 -7.44
N GLY A 317 -32.82 8.52 -7.58
CA GLY A 317 -33.03 7.21 -8.20
C GLY A 317 -33.24 6.09 -7.17
N SER A 318 -33.47 4.89 -7.69
CA SER A 318 -33.58 3.69 -6.85
C SER A 318 -32.25 3.34 -6.19
N ASP A 319 -32.27 2.47 -5.22
CA ASP A 319 -31.06 1.98 -4.57
C ASP A 319 -30.06 1.39 -5.59
N ASP A 320 -30.55 0.54 -6.48
CA ASP A 320 -29.68 -0.05 -7.51
C ASP A 320 -29.12 0.97 -8.48
N GLU A 321 -29.92 1.95 -8.91
CA GLU A 321 -29.47 3.05 -9.77
C GLU A 321 -28.39 3.89 -9.07
N ARG A 322 -28.54 4.16 -7.79
CA ARG A 322 -27.54 4.91 -7.01
C ARG A 322 -26.24 4.12 -6.82
N ILE A 323 -26.34 2.82 -6.59
CA ILE A 323 -25.17 1.95 -6.51
C ILE A 323 -24.43 1.90 -7.84
N ASP A 324 -25.17 1.71 -8.94
CA ASP A 324 -24.59 1.73 -10.29
C ASP A 324 -23.87 3.06 -10.58
N ALA A 325 -24.50 4.16 -10.21
CA ALA A 325 -23.91 5.50 -10.38
C ALA A 325 -22.64 5.69 -9.54
N ALA A 326 -22.62 5.17 -8.32
CA ALA A 326 -21.44 5.25 -7.45
C ALA A 326 -20.28 4.42 -8.00
N ILE A 327 -20.55 3.21 -8.48
CA ILE A 327 -19.53 2.35 -9.12
C ILE A 327 -19.00 3.04 -10.38
N ALA A 328 -19.88 3.61 -11.21
CA ALA A 328 -19.49 4.35 -12.41
C ALA A 328 -18.64 5.58 -12.06
N ALA A 329 -19.01 6.34 -11.04
CA ALA A 329 -18.25 7.51 -10.59
C ALA A 329 -16.84 7.12 -10.13
N THR A 330 -16.71 6.01 -9.43
CA THR A 330 -15.42 5.49 -8.97
C THR A 330 -14.54 5.08 -10.15
N ARG A 331 -15.10 4.32 -11.09
CA ARG A 331 -14.42 3.93 -12.34
C ARG A 331 -13.95 5.16 -13.12
N ASN A 332 -14.83 6.14 -13.32
CA ASN A 332 -14.53 7.37 -14.04
C ASN A 332 -13.41 8.17 -13.34
N PHE A 333 -13.41 8.20 -12.02
CA PHE A 333 -12.35 8.86 -11.24
C PHE A 333 -10.99 8.24 -11.53
N PHE A 334 -10.88 6.91 -11.50
CA PHE A 334 -9.64 6.23 -11.81
C PHE A 334 -9.19 6.50 -13.26
N GLU A 335 -10.10 6.42 -14.20
CA GLU A 335 -9.82 6.67 -15.62
C GLU A 335 -9.38 8.12 -15.89
N GLN A 336 -9.98 9.09 -15.22
CA GLN A 336 -9.56 10.50 -15.29
C GLN A 336 -8.13 10.71 -14.76
N LEU A 337 -7.69 9.91 -13.82
CA LEU A 337 -6.30 9.93 -13.34
C LEU A 337 -5.33 9.26 -14.32
N GLY A 338 -5.83 8.63 -15.37
CA GLY A 338 -5.02 7.89 -16.33
C GLY A 338 -4.77 6.44 -15.97
N VAL A 339 -5.64 5.85 -15.12
CA VAL A 339 -5.55 4.44 -14.72
C VAL A 339 -6.77 3.70 -15.28
N PRO A 340 -6.63 2.98 -16.41
CA PRO A 340 -7.73 2.20 -17.00
C PRO A 340 -8.23 1.10 -16.07
N THR A 341 -9.49 0.69 -16.25
CA THR A 341 -10.24 -0.11 -15.29
C THR A 341 -10.72 -1.47 -15.79
N HIS A 342 -10.25 -1.91 -16.95
CA HIS A 342 -10.60 -3.22 -17.52
C HIS A 342 -9.35 -4.01 -17.91
N LEU A 343 -9.40 -5.33 -17.81
CA LEU A 343 -8.31 -6.20 -18.26
C LEU A 343 -7.96 -5.95 -19.74
N SER A 344 -8.97 -5.74 -20.57
CA SER A 344 -8.78 -5.48 -22.00
C SER A 344 -8.00 -4.20 -22.29
N ASP A 345 -8.06 -3.20 -21.41
CA ASP A 345 -7.27 -1.97 -21.54
C ASP A 345 -5.76 -2.23 -21.43
N TYR A 346 -5.39 -3.36 -20.86
CA TYR A 346 -3.99 -3.81 -20.68
C TYR A 346 -3.63 -4.97 -21.62
N GLY A 347 -4.45 -5.22 -22.63
CA GLY A 347 -4.23 -6.28 -23.59
C GLY A 347 -4.50 -7.70 -23.08
N LEU A 348 -5.27 -7.83 -22.00
CA LEU A 348 -5.61 -9.12 -21.40
C LEU A 348 -7.03 -9.54 -21.78
N ASP A 349 -7.19 -10.76 -22.23
CA ASP A 349 -8.46 -11.29 -22.76
C ASP A 349 -9.22 -12.22 -21.80
N GLY A 350 -8.68 -12.45 -20.62
CA GLY A 350 -9.26 -13.35 -19.63
C GLY A 350 -8.79 -14.79 -19.76
N SER A 351 -7.93 -15.13 -20.71
CA SER A 351 -7.42 -16.52 -20.90
C SER A 351 -6.60 -17.00 -19.69
N SER A 352 -6.05 -16.11 -18.89
CA SER A 352 -5.28 -16.42 -17.68
C SER A 352 -6.13 -16.69 -16.45
N ILE A 353 -7.44 -16.47 -16.49
CA ILE A 353 -8.31 -16.62 -15.30
C ILE A 353 -8.17 -17.99 -14.63
N PRO A 354 -8.18 -19.12 -15.33
CA PRO A 354 -7.96 -20.41 -14.66
C PRO A 354 -6.63 -20.50 -13.89
N ALA A 355 -5.56 -19.93 -14.44
CA ALA A 355 -4.25 -19.91 -13.79
C ALA A 355 -4.25 -18.98 -12.56
N LEU A 356 -4.94 -17.84 -12.63
CA LEU A 356 -5.12 -16.94 -11.49
C LEU A 356 -5.86 -17.65 -10.33
N LEU A 357 -6.92 -18.38 -10.64
CA LEU A 357 -7.69 -19.12 -9.63
C LEU A 357 -6.83 -20.21 -8.98
N LYS A 358 -6.01 -20.89 -9.76
CA LYS A 358 -5.06 -21.88 -9.23
C LYS A 358 -4.09 -21.25 -8.24
N LYS A 359 -3.54 -20.08 -8.57
CA LYS A 359 -2.66 -19.34 -7.65
C LYS A 359 -3.36 -18.90 -6.37
N LEU A 360 -4.59 -18.42 -6.47
CA LEU A 360 -5.40 -18.12 -5.30
C LEU A 360 -5.57 -19.34 -4.38
N GLU A 361 -5.86 -20.50 -4.97
CA GLU A 361 -6.00 -21.77 -4.22
C GLU A 361 -4.68 -22.15 -3.55
N GLU A 362 -3.57 -22.10 -4.26
CA GLU A 362 -2.23 -22.39 -3.73
C GLU A 362 -1.87 -21.47 -2.56
N HIS A 363 -2.30 -20.23 -2.59
CA HIS A 363 -2.05 -19.25 -1.53
C HIS A 363 -3.10 -19.29 -0.41
N GLY A 364 -4.07 -20.19 -0.47
CA GLY A 364 -5.13 -20.28 0.54
C GLY A 364 -6.17 -19.16 0.47
N MET A 365 -6.23 -18.44 -0.65
CA MET A 365 -7.13 -17.30 -0.88
C MET A 365 -8.49 -17.77 -1.41
N THR A 366 -9.16 -18.67 -0.68
CA THR A 366 -10.40 -19.32 -1.11
C THR A 366 -11.64 -18.83 -0.37
N GLN A 367 -11.46 -17.94 0.63
CA GLN A 367 -12.54 -17.39 1.46
C GLN A 367 -12.22 -15.93 1.78
N LEU A 368 -12.20 -15.10 0.74
CA LEU A 368 -11.85 -13.69 0.86
C LEU A 368 -13.05 -12.83 1.27
N GLY A 369 -12.77 -11.56 1.60
CA GLY A 369 -13.77 -10.58 1.97
C GLY A 369 -14.11 -10.59 3.46
N GLU A 370 -14.84 -9.57 3.89
CA GLU A 370 -15.24 -9.39 5.31
C GLU A 370 -16.18 -10.48 5.83
N ASN A 371 -16.86 -11.17 4.92
CA ASN A 371 -17.76 -12.28 5.25
C ASN A 371 -17.19 -13.66 4.93
N HIS A 372 -15.95 -13.72 4.46
CA HIS A 372 -15.27 -14.97 4.06
C HIS A 372 -16.06 -15.76 2.99
N ASP A 373 -16.79 -15.08 2.13
CA ASP A 373 -17.70 -15.67 1.15
C ASP A 373 -17.27 -15.43 -0.30
N ILE A 374 -16.12 -14.80 -0.53
CA ILE A 374 -15.53 -14.69 -1.86
C ILE A 374 -14.69 -15.95 -2.11
N THR A 375 -15.38 -16.99 -2.58
CA THR A 375 -14.81 -18.28 -2.93
C THR A 375 -14.09 -18.20 -4.30
N LEU A 376 -13.44 -19.27 -4.73
CA LEU A 376 -12.82 -19.34 -6.06
C LEU A 376 -13.84 -19.09 -7.17
N ASP A 377 -15.06 -19.58 -7.02
CA ASP A 377 -16.13 -19.37 -8.00
C ASP A 377 -16.53 -17.88 -8.08
N VAL A 378 -16.67 -17.22 -6.94
CA VAL A 378 -16.93 -15.78 -6.89
C VAL A 378 -15.75 -14.98 -7.47
N SER A 379 -14.52 -15.36 -7.17
CA SER A 379 -13.31 -14.73 -7.72
C SER A 379 -13.26 -14.86 -9.24
N ARG A 380 -13.66 -16.02 -9.78
CA ARG A 380 -13.79 -16.21 -11.23
C ARG A 380 -14.77 -15.20 -11.83
N ARG A 381 -15.96 -15.08 -11.26
CA ARG A 381 -16.98 -14.12 -11.76
C ARG A 381 -16.48 -12.67 -11.71
N ILE A 382 -15.73 -12.32 -10.66
CA ILE A 382 -15.13 -10.98 -10.54
C ILE A 382 -14.13 -10.73 -11.67
N TYR A 383 -13.21 -11.67 -11.91
CA TYR A 383 -12.23 -11.54 -13.00
C TYR A 383 -12.91 -11.50 -14.37
N GLU A 384 -13.92 -12.33 -14.59
CA GLU A 384 -14.69 -12.33 -15.84
C GLU A 384 -15.41 -11.00 -16.08
N ALA A 385 -16.01 -10.42 -15.03
CA ALA A 385 -16.68 -9.14 -15.11
C ALA A 385 -15.70 -7.96 -15.28
N ALA A 386 -14.42 -8.16 -14.94
CA ALA A 386 -13.37 -7.15 -15.08
C ALA A 386 -12.74 -7.12 -16.48
N ARG A 387 -13.14 -7.99 -17.40
CA ARG A 387 -12.61 -8.05 -18.77
C ARG A 387 -13.00 -6.82 -19.59
#